data_807fd5986cd281b30b157652f0791ab6
#
_entry.id   807fd5986cd281b30b157652f0791ab6
#
_cell.length_a   1.000
_cell.length_b   1.000
_cell.length_c   1.000
_cell.angle_alpha   90.00
_cell.angle_beta   90.00
_cell.angle_gamma   90.00
#
_symmetry.space_group_name_H-M   'P 1'
#
loop_
_entity.id
_entity.type
_entity.pdbx_description
1 polymer ?
#
loop_
_entity_poly.entity_id
_entity_poly.type
_entity_poly.pdbx_seq_one_letter_code
_entity_poly.pdbx_strand_id
1 'polypeptide(L)'
;QLGDADQLAQRVGLPVVSDFRMKDLAAGGTGAPLLPYLDFLLFNKIGVERVVHNLGGISNLTFLPGSDNSEAVLAFDTGPANLLLNIGMQQSSTGELYDKDGQTAAKGKVNNRLLNEWLKHSYLNLKPPKSTGREEVGSELMRTWLNDAKSAGLSLPDLMTTLTAFTAESI
;
A
#
# COMPACT_ATOMS: atom_id res chain seq x y z
N GLN A 1 -10.96 -12.27 0.89
CA GLN A 1 -11.49 -12.39 2.24
C GLN A 1 -11.42 -13.86 2.66
N LEU A 2 -10.81 -14.15 3.79
CA LEU A 2 -10.72 -15.51 4.32
C LEU A 2 -11.76 -15.69 5.43
N GLY A 3 -12.44 -16.84 5.41
CA GLY A 3 -13.42 -17.20 6.42
C GLY A 3 -14.85 -17.21 5.88
N ASP A 4 -15.63 -18.12 6.42
CA ASP A 4 -17.05 -18.30 6.16
C ASP A 4 -17.81 -17.83 7.43
N ALA A 5 -18.65 -16.82 7.26
CA ALA A 5 -19.36 -16.19 8.40
C ALA A 5 -20.38 -17.13 9.04
N ASP A 6 -21.04 -17.98 8.24
CA ASP A 6 -22.04 -18.92 8.74
C ASP A 6 -21.38 -20.03 9.56
N GLN A 7 -20.24 -20.56 9.09
CA GLN A 7 -19.46 -21.53 9.84
C GLN A 7 -18.90 -20.93 11.14
N LEU A 8 -18.47 -19.67 11.10
CA LEU A 8 -17.98 -18.98 12.29
C LEU A 8 -19.12 -18.83 13.32
N ALA A 9 -20.27 -18.31 12.88
CA ALA A 9 -21.45 -18.16 13.75
C ALA A 9 -21.87 -19.49 14.40
N GLN A 10 -21.90 -20.57 13.60
CA GLN A 10 -22.22 -21.92 14.07
C GLN A 10 -21.24 -22.42 15.13
N ARG A 11 -19.93 -22.19 14.94
CA ARG A 11 -18.89 -22.68 15.86
C ARG A 11 -18.82 -21.92 17.17
N VAL A 12 -19.04 -20.59 17.12
CA VAL A 12 -18.93 -19.75 18.34
C VAL A 12 -20.28 -19.54 19.03
N GLY A 13 -21.41 -19.88 18.40
CA GLY A 13 -22.75 -19.70 18.95
C GLY A 13 -23.16 -18.22 19.12
N LEU A 14 -22.56 -17.31 18.35
CA LEU A 14 -22.79 -15.85 18.40
C LEU A 14 -23.19 -15.31 17.04
N PRO A 15 -23.96 -14.21 16.97
CA PRO A 15 -24.20 -13.50 15.72
C PRO A 15 -22.88 -13.04 15.09
N VAL A 16 -22.73 -13.24 13.76
CA VAL A 16 -21.58 -12.78 12.99
C VAL A 16 -22.04 -11.80 11.93
N VAL A 17 -21.45 -10.60 11.90
CA VAL A 17 -21.67 -9.60 10.86
C VAL A 17 -20.52 -9.68 9.84
N SER A 18 -20.85 -9.76 8.56
CA SER A 18 -19.89 -9.98 7.48
C SER A 18 -20.25 -9.20 6.21
N ASP A 19 -19.44 -9.36 5.16
CA ASP A 19 -19.66 -8.80 3.81
C ASP A 19 -19.71 -7.26 3.75
N PHE A 20 -18.96 -6.59 4.61
CA PHE A 20 -18.89 -5.13 4.65
C PHE A 20 -18.54 -4.53 3.28
N ARG A 21 -17.58 -5.13 2.53
CA ARG A 21 -17.18 -4.65 1.20
C ARG A 21 -18.30 -4.74 0.18
N MET A 22 -19.03 -5.84 0.20
CA MET A 22 -20.16 -6.05 -0.73
C MET A 22 -21.30 -5.07 -0.47
N LYS A 23 -21.53 -4.70 0.79
CA LYS A 23 -22.53 -3.68 1.14
C LYS A 23 -22.13 -2.29 0.67
N ASP A 24 -20.85 -1.93 0.81
CA ASP A 24 -20.31 -0.66 0.32
C ASP A 24 -20.42 -0.58 -1.21
N LEU A 25 -20.03 -1.65 -1.92
CA LEU A 25 -20.17 -1.73 -3.38
C LEU A 25 -21.64 -1.62 -3.81
N ALA A 26 -22.56 -2.27 -3.12
CA ALA A 26 -23.99 -2.19 -3.41
C ALA A 26 -24.57 -0.78 -3.19
N ALA A 27 -23.96 -0.01 -2.30
CA ALA A 27 -24.30 1.39 -2.05
C ALA A 27 -23.61 2.37 -3.02
N GLY A 28 -22.82 1.88 -4.00
CA GLY A 28 -22.09 2.70 -4.97
C GLY A 28 -20.68 3.09 -4.53
N GLY A 29 -20.17 2.54 -3.43
CA GLY A 29 -18.80 2.72 -2.98
C GLY A 29 -17.80 1.83 -3.70
N THR A 30 -16.55 1.87 -3.28
CA THR A 30 -15.42 1.14 -3.88
C THR A 30 -15.06 -0.15 -3.13
N GLY A 31 -15.72 -0.45 -2.02
CA GLY A 31 -15.44 -1.61 -1.15
C GLY A 31 -14.15 -1.49 -0.36
N ALA A 32 -13.42 -0.41 -0.51
CA ALA A 32 -12.20 -0.04 0.22
C ALA A 32 -11.95 1.47 0.08
N PRO A 33 -11.33 2.12 1.09
CA PRO A 33 -10.95 1.59 2.39
C PRO A 33 -12.16 1.40 3.33
N LEU A 34 -12.07 0.48 4.31
CA LEU A 34 -13.13 0.23 5.30
C LEU A 34 -12.77 0.72 6.71
N LEU A 35 -11.50 1.01 6.95
CA LEU A 35 -11.00 1.42 8.27
C LEU A 35 -11.11 2.90 8.62
N PRO A 36 -11.27 3.86 7.69
CA PRO A 36 -11.20 5.28 8.00
C PRO A 36 -12.17 5.75 9.09
N TYR A 37 -13.36 5.19 9.14
CA TYR A 37 -14.32 5.50 10.21
C TYR A 37 -13.86 5.00 11.58
N LEU A 38 -13.25 3.80 11.62
CA LEU A 38 -12.64 3.29 12.85
C LEU A 38 -11.43 4.12 13.28
N ASP A 39 -10.59 4.51 12.33
CA ASP A 39 -9.46 5.41 12.58
C ASP A 39 -9.94 6.74 13.18
N PHE A 40 -11.04 7.29 12.65
CA PHE A 40 -11.67 8.49 13.19
C PHE A 40 -12.13 8.29 14.63
N LEU A 41 -12.82 7.19 14.92
CA LEU A 41 -13.32 6.91 16.28
C LEU A 41 -12.21 6.72 17.31
N LEU A 42 -11.09 6.09 16.91
CA LEU A 42 -10.02 5.72 17.83
C LEU A 42 -8.94 6.80 17.97
N PHE A 43 -8.63 7.51 16.89
CA PHE A 43 -7.43 8.35 16.81
C PHE A 43 -7.72 9.83 16.58
N ASN A 44 -8.97 10.22 16.22
CA ASN A 44 -9.30 11.62 16.06
C ASN A 44 -9.24 12.36 17.39
N LYS A 45 -8.70 13.57 17.37
CA LYS A 45 -8.63 14.45 18.53
C LYS A 45 -8.89 15.89 18.09
N ILE A 46 -9.92 16.49 18.64
CA ILE A 46 -10.30 17.87 18.35
C ILE A 46 -9.10 18.82 18.48
N GLY A 47 -8.90 19.65 17.47
CA GLY A 47 -7.80 20.61 17.39
C GLY A 47 -6.44 20.05 17.01
N VAL A 48 -6.37 18.74 16.65
CA VAL A 48 -5.11 18.09 16.26
C VAL A 48 -5.32 17.30 14.96
N GLU A 49 -4.71 17.76 13.88
CA GLU A 49 -4.63 16.98 12.65
C GLU A 49 -3.72 15.76 12.84
N ARG A 50 -4.13 14.61 12.29
CA ARG A 50 -3.38 13.36 12.37
C ARG A 50 -3.46 12.59 11.06
N VAL A 51 -2.45 11.75 10.84
CA VAL A 51 -2.44 10.74 9.79
C VAL A 51 -2.27 9.37 10.43
N VAL A 52 -3.17 8.45 10.12
CA VAL A 52 -2.99 7.02 10.38
C VAL A 52 -2.47 6.41 9.09
N HIS A 53 -1.27 5.83 9.13
CA HIS A 53 -0.58 5.32 7.95
C HIS A 53 -0.33 3.82 8.07
N ASN A 54 -0.75 3.06 7.06
CA ASN A 54 -0.51 1.63 6.95
C ASN A 54 0.44 1.33 5.79
N LEU A 55 1.59 0.72 6.11
CA LEU A 55 2.61 0.26 5.16
C LEU A 55 2.51 -1.26 5.00
N GLY A 56 1.55 -1.71 4.20
CA GLY A 56 1.41 -3.11 3.79
C GLY A 56 2.08 -3.41 2.45
N GLY A 57 1.45 -4.25 1.64
CA GLY A 57 1.85 -4.44 0.23
C GLY A 57 1.63 -3.17 -0.58
N ILE A 58 0.53 -2.48 -0.30
CA ILE A 58 0.18 -1.13 -0.76
C ILE A 58 0.21 -0.23 0.47
N SER A 59 0.72 0.97 0.31
CA SER A 59 0.70 2.04 1.31
C SER A 59 -0.62 2.79 1.23
N ASN A 60 -1.29 2.96 2.36
CA ASN A 60 -2.51 3.77 2.45
C ASN A 60 -2.53 4.60 3.72
N LEU A 61 -3.22 5.71 3.67
CA LEU A 61 -3.35 6.61 4.81
C LEU A 61 -4.79 7.07 5.02
N THR A 62 -5.09 7.41 6.26
CA THR A 62 -6.31 8.11 6.68
C THR A 62 -5.90 9.43 7.31
N PHE A 63 -6.31 10.55 6.72
CA PHE A 63 -6.16 11.89 7.29
C PHE A 63 -7.35 12.18 8.19
N LEU A 64 -7.06 12.59 9.43
CA LEU A 64 -8.01 12.97 10.47
C LEU A 64 -7.91 14.48 10.70
N PRO A 65 -8.94 15.26 10.40
CA PRO A 65 -8.88 16.73 10.36
C PRO A 65 -8.87 17.40 11.75
N GLY A 66 -8.96 16.62 12.83
CA GLY A 66 -9.01 17.18 14.18
C GLY A 66 -10.31 17.92 14.49
N SER A 67 -11.39 17.57 13.82
CA SER A 67 -12.74 18.08 14.03
C SER A 67 -13.71 16.95 14.40
N ASP A 68 -14.92 17.26 14.79
CA ASP A 68 -16.00 16.29 15.02
C ASP A 68 -16.71 15.87 13.73
N ASN A 69 -16.34 16.44 12.59
CA ASN A 69 -16.92 16.12 11.29
C ASN A 69 -16.23 14.91 10.67
N SER A 70 -16.86 13.73 10.73
CA SER A 70 -16.37 12.50 10.12
C SER A 70 -16.36 12.54 8.58
N GLU A 71 -17.16 13.41 7.94
CA GLU A 71 -17.21 13.56 6.48
C GLU A 71 -15.95 14.27 5.93
N ALA A 72 -15.21 14.95 6.79
CA ALA A 72 -13.94 15.59 6.43
C ALA A 72 -12.74 14.63 6.50
N VAL A 73 -12.95 13.38 6.87
CA VAL A 73 -11.91 12.34 6.84
C VAL A 73 -11.58 12.00 5.39
N LEU A 74 -10.29 12.01 5.07
CA LEU A 74 -9.81 11.64 3.74
C LEU A 74 -8.95 10.39 3.85
N ALA A 75 -9.27 9.36 3.06
CA ALA A 75 -8.49 8.13 3.01
C ALA A 75 -8.19 7.72 1.57
N PHE A 76 -6.97 7.27 1.32
CA PHE A 76 -6.54 6.85 -0.02
C PHE A 76 -5.26 6.03 0.02
N ASP A 77 -5.01 5.29 -1.08
CA ASP A 77 -3.75 4.59 -1.30
C ASP A 77 -2.71 5.58 -1.86
N THR A 78 -1.55 5.66 -1.22
CA THR A 78 -0.46 6.53 -1.70
C THR A 78 0.30 5.90 -2.86
N GLY A 79 0.47 4.57 -2.83
CA GLY A 79 1.16 3.81 -3.88
C GLY A 79 1.62 2.44 -3.40
N PRO A 80 2.43 1.75 -4.21
CA PRO A 80 2.99 0.46 -3.82
C PRO A 80 4.04 0.64 -2.72
N ALA A 81 4.06 -0.31 -1.78
CA ALA A 81 5.06 -0.37 -0.71
C ALA A 81 5.79 -1.73 -0.75
N ASN A 82 5.57 -2.61 0.22
CA ASN A 82 6.28 -3.91 0.27
C ASN A 82 6.01 -4.79 -0.96
N LEU A 83 4.94 -4.54 -1.71
CA LEU A 83 4.61 -5.35 -2.89
C LEU A 83 5.75 -5.36 -3.91
N LEU A 84 6.27 -4.18 -4.28
CA LEU A 84 7.37 -4.09 -5.24
C LEU A 84 8.68 -4.62 -4.67
N LEU A 85 8.97 -4.35 -3.41
CA LEU A 85 10.15 -4.87 -2.71
C LEU A 85 10.14 -6.41 -2.69
N ASN A 86 9.02 -7.01 -2.33
CA ASN A 86 8.90 -8.47 -2.29
C ASN A 86 9.06 -9.08 -3.69
N ILE A 87 8.43 -8.50 -4.72
CA ILE A 87 8.58 -8.99 -6.10
C ILE A 87 10.05 -8.86 -6.55
N GLY A 88 10.73 -7.75 -6.21
CA GLY A 88 12.14 -7.55 -6.50
C GLY A 88 13.03 -8.65 -5.91
N MET A 89 12.82 -9.00 -4.66
CA MET A 89 13.53 -10.10 -4.01
C MET A 89 13.20 -11.46 -4.63
N GLN A 90 11.92 -11.77 -4.84
CA GLN A 90 11.47 -13.05 -5.39
C GLN A 90 11.98 -13.32 -6.82
N GLN A 91 12.23 -12.27 -7.60
CA GLN A 91 12.77 -12.40 -8.95
C GLN A 91 14.32 -12.37 -8.97
N SER A 92 14.95 -12.22 -7.83
CA SER A 92 16.39 -12.36 -7.68
C SER A 92 16.80 -13.84 -7.60
N SER A 93 18.09 -14.10 -7.76
CA SER A 93 18.65 -15.46 -7.61
C SER A 93 18.89 -15.88 -6.15
N THR A 94 18.48 -15.07 -5.18
CA THR A 94 18.75 -15.36 -3.76
C THR A 94 17.79 -16.40 -3.17
N GLY A 95 16.62 -16.62 -3.76
CA GLY A 95 15.56 -17.48 -3.23
C GLY A 95 14.78 -16.85 -2.06
N GLU A 96 15.09 -15.63 -1.66
CA GLU A 96 14.41 -14.90 -0.60
C GLU A 96 13.07 -14.35 -1.07
N LEU A 97 12.04 -14.41 -0.21
CA LEU A 97 10.70 -13.90 -0.53
C LEU A 97 10.55 -12.40 -0.26
N TYR A 98 11.37 -11.83 0.59
CA TYR A 98 11.38 -10.43 0.98
C TYR A 98 12.76 -10.02 1.51
N ASP A 99 13.04 -8.74 1.56
CA ASP A 99 14.28 -8.20 2.14
C ASP A 99 14.16 -8.12 3.66
N LYS A 100 14.69 -9.15 4.33
CA LYS A 100 14.61 -9.24 5.79
C LYS A 100 15.37 -8.07 6.43
N ASP A 101 14.65 -7.29 7.23
CA ASP A 101 15.17 -6.14 7.98
C ASP A 101 15.86 -5.08 7.08
N GLY A 102 15.53 -5.06 5.76
CA GLY A 102 16.14 -4.15 4.80
C GLY A 102 17.62 -4.38 4.55
N GLN A 103 18.14 -5.59 4.85
CA GLN A 103 19.58 -5.88 4.81
C GLN A 103 20.18 -5.83 3.40
N THR A 104 19.38 -6.10 2.38
CA THR A 104 19.81 -6.01 0.98
C THR A 104 19.82 -4.55 0.55
N ALA A 105 18.73 -3.83 0.80
CA ALA A 105 18.61 -2.41 0.48
C ALA A 105 19.67 -1.57 1.19
N ALA A 106 20.00 -1.87 2.44
CA ALA A 106 21.02 -1.14 3.22
C ALA A 106 22.43 -1.19 2.62
N LYS A 107 22.71 -2.11 1.69
CA LYS A 107 24.02 -2.26 1.03
C LYS A 107 24.13 -1.54 -0.30
N GLY A 108 22.98 -1.06 -0.83
CA GLY A 108 22.92 -0.45 -2.14
C GLY A 108 22.98 1.08 -2.11
N LYS A 109 22.89 1.66 -3.30
CA LYS A 109 22.80 3.10 -3.53
C LYS A 109 21.58 3.41 -4.39
N VAL A 110 20.91 4.51 -4.09
CA VAL A 110 19.77 5.00 -4.86
C VAL A 110 20.24 5.39 -6.27
N ASN A 111 19.56 4.86 -7.28
CA ASN A 111 19.69 5.35 -8.65
C ASN A 111 18.68 6.48 -8.88
N ASN A 112 19.13 7.72 -8.70
CA ASN A 112 18.26 8.91 -8.80
C ASN A 112 17.59 9.07 -10.17
N ARG A 113 18.24 8.62 -11.27
CA ARG A 113 17.64 8.68 -12.60
C ARG A 113 16.40 7.79 -12.69
N LEU A 114 16.50 6.53 -12.27
CA LEU A 114 15.37 5.61 -12.27
C LEU A 114 14.30 6.02 -11.25
N LEU A 115 14.71 6.43 -10.05
CA LEU A 115 13.77 6.94 -9.04
C LEU A 115 12.92 8.07 -9.60
N ASN A 116 13.52 9.09 -10.20
CA ASN A 116 12.81 10.22 -10.78
C ASN A 116 11.92 9.81 -11.98
N GLU A 117 12.29 8.76 -12.71
CA GLU A 117 11.45 8.23 -13.79
C GLU A 117 10.23 7.48 -13.24
N TRP A 118 10.44 6.63 -12.25
CA TRP A 118 9.37 5.85 -11.63
C TRP A 118 8.38 6.74 -10.85
N LEU A 119 8.84 7.83 -10.25
CA LEU A 119 7.98 8.81 -9.58
C LEU A 119 7.05 9.58 -10.54
N LYS A 120 7.25 9.48 -11.86
CA LYS A 120 6.31 10.01 -12.86
C LYS A 120 5.12 9.09 -13.13
N HIS A 121 5.03 7.94 -12.47
CA HIS A 121 3.91 7.01 -12.68
C HIS A 121 2.58 7.73 -12.50
N SER A 122 1.65 7.52 -13.44
CA SER A 122 0.39 8.27 -13.55
C SER A 122 -0.45 8.22 -12.28
N TYR A 123 -0.48 7.07 -11.61
CA TYR A 123 -1.20 6.90 -10.36
C TYR A 123 -0.79 7.91 -9.28
N LEU A 124 0.49 8.22 -9.16
CA LEU A 124 0.99 9.15 -8.13
C LEU A 124 0.43 10.57 -8.33
N ASN A 125 0.11 10.95 -9.57
CA ASN A 125 -0.43 12.26 -9.92
C ASN A 125 -1.96 12.37 -9.75
N LEU A 126 -2.66 11.26 -9.43
CA LEU A 126 -4.09 11.29 -9.17
C LEU A 126 -4.37 12.01 -7.85
N LYS A 127 -5.42 12.82 -7.85
CA LYS A 127 -5.89 13.48 -6.62
C LYS A 127 -6.68 12.49 -5.76
N PRO A 128 -6.54 12.55 -4.42
CA PRO A 128 -7.43 11.83 -3.52
C PRO A 128 -8.90 12.27 -3.63
N PRO A 129 -9.86 11.37 -3.35
CA PRO A 129 -9.65 9.97 -2.97
C PRO A 129 -9.22 9.12 -4.17
N LYS A 130 -8.25 8.23 -3.96
CA LYS A 130 -7.75 7.30 -4.99
C LYS A 130 -7.45 5.95 -4.35
N SER A 131 -7.60 4.88 -5.10
CA SER A 131 -7.29 3.52 -4.66
C SER A 131 -6.60 2.76 -5.78
N THR A 132 -5.71 1.84 -5.43
CA THR A 132 -4.97 1.01 -6.38
C THR A 132 -4.89 -0.44 -5.88
N GLY A 133 -4.52 -1.34 -6.77
CA GLY A 133 -4.42 -2.76 -6.51
C GLY A 133 -3.21 -3.41 -7.17
N ARG A 134 -3.07 -4.70 -6.96
CA ARG A 134 -1.97 -5.50 -7.56
C ARG A 134 -2.02 -5.53 -9.09
N GLU A 135 -3.17 -5.29 -9.67
CA GLU A 135 -3.40 -5.21 -11.11
C GLU A 135 -2.71 -3.98 -11.72
N GLU A 136 -2.66 -2.87 -11.00
CA GLU A 136 -2.07 -1.62 -11.48
C GLU A 136 -0.60 -1.46 -11.05
N VAL A 137 -0.30 -1.71 -9.78
CA VAL A 137 1.02 -1.46 -9.18
C VAL A 137 1.76 -2.75 -8.79
N GLY A 138 1.43 -3.86 -9.43
CA GLY A 138 1.97 -5.18 -9.10
C GLY A 138 3.02 -5.70 -10.09
N SER A 139 2.84 -6.98 -10.49
CA SER A 139 3.87 -7.73 -11.22
C SER A 139 4.21 -7.15 -12.60
N GLU A 140 3.26 -6.54 -13.30
CA GLU A 140 3.52 -5.98 -14.63
C GLU A 140 4.35 -4.70 -14.55
N LEU A 141 4.00 -3.80 -13.63
CA LEU A 141 4.79 -2.62 -13.33
C LEU A 141 6.21 -3.02 -12.90
N MET A 142 6.32 -3.98 -11.98
CA MET A 142 7.61 -4.44 -11.51
C MET A 142 8.45 -5.08 -12.62
N ARG A 143 7.84 -5.82 -13.55
CA ARG A 143 8.56 -6.38 -14.71
C ARG A 143 9.18 -5.28 -15.57
N THR A 144 8.47 -4.19 -15.80
CA THR A 144 8.99 -3.02 -16.52
C THR A 144 10.17 -2.41 -15.76
N TRP A 145 10.04 -2.16 -14.48
CA TRP A 145 11.09 -1.55 -13.66
C TRP A 145 12.32 -2.45 -13.48
N LEU A 146 12.13 -3.76 -13.44
CA LEU A 146 13.26 -4.70 -13.46
C LEU A 146 14.06 -4.65 -14.78
N ASN A 147 13.36 -4.48 -15.91
CA ASN A 147 14.03 -4.30 -17.20
C ASN A 147 14.81 -2.98 -17.24
N ASP A 148 14.25 -1.90 -16.71
CA ASP A 148 14.92 -0.61 -16.58
C ASP A 148 16.18 -0.73 -15.71
N ALA A 149 16.06 -1.40 -14.56
CA ALA A 149 17.17 -1.62 -13.65
C ALA A 149 18.28 -2.46 -14.29
N LYS A 150 17.93 -3.54 -15.00
CA LYS A 150 18.89 -4.36 -15.76
C LYS A 150 19.60 -3.54 -16.84
N SER A 151 18.85 -2.75 -17.61
CA SER A 151 19.41 -1.89 -18.66
C SER A 151 20.35 -0.82 -18.11
N ALA A 152 20.10 -0.38 -16.86
CA ALA A 152 20.96 0.55 -16.15
C ALA A 152 22.12 -0.13 -15.40
N GLY A 153 22.23 -1.47 -15.44
CA GLY A 153 23.28 -2.24 -14.77
C GLY A 153 23.21 -2.23 -13.25
N LEU A 154 22.00 -2.07 -12.68
CA LEU A 154 21.84 -2.06 -11.23
C LEU A 154 22.12 -3.44 -10.62
N SER A 155 22.85 -3.43 -9.51
CA SER A 155 22.94 -4.59 -8.61
C SER A 155 21.60 -4.80 -7.88
N LEU A 156 21.37 -6.00 -7.33
CA LEU A 156 20.19 -6.25 -6.49
C LEU A 156 20.11 -5.26 -5.30
N PRO A 157 21.19 -4.99 -4.54
CA PRO A 157 21.15 -3.98 -3.49
C PRO A 157 20.72 -2.59 -3.99
N ASP A 158 21.25 -2.12 -5.12
CA ASP A 158 20.90 -0.81 -5.66
C ASP A 158 19.45 -0.74 -6.12
N LEU A 159 18.94 -1.82 -6.72
CA LEU A 159 17.51 -1.95 -7.06
C LEU A 159 16.65 -1.85 -5.80
N MET A 160 16.97 -2.64 -4.76
CA MET A 160 16.19 -2.65 -3.52
C MET A 160 16.23 -1.30 -2.79
N THR A 161 17.40 -0.63 -2.79
CA THR A 161 17.52 0.73 -2.23
C THR A 161 16.69 1.74 -3.02
N THR A 162 16.70 1.64 -4.36
CA THR A 162 15.93 2.56 -5.22
C THR A 162 14.42 2.35 -5.05
N LEU A 163 13.96 1.09 -4.95
CA LEU A 163 12.56 0.78 -4.67
C LEU A 163 12.12 1.25 -3.27
N THR A 164 13.00 1.15 -2.27
CA THR A 164 12.74 1.65 -0.92
C THR A 164 12.60 3.18 -0.94
N ALA A 165 13.50 3.87 -1.63
CA ALA A 165 13.42 5.32 -1.82
C ALA A 165 12.13 5.71 -2.56
N PHE A 166 11.76 4.96 -3.62
CA PHE A 166 10.50 5.19 -4.31
C PHE A 166 9.28 5.08 -3.38
N THR A 167 9.23 4.03 -2.54
CA THR A 167 8.15 3.88 -1.55
C THR A 167 8.09 5.08 -0.61
N ALA A 168 9.24 5.55 -0.12
CA ALA A 168 9.30 6.71 0.79
C ALA A 168 8.86 8.01 0.12
N GLU A 169 9.26 8.24 -1.13
CA GLU A 169 8.92 9.48 -1.87
C GLU A 169 7.48 9.48 -2.41
N SER A 170 6.83 8.31 -2.52
CA SER A 170 5.44 8.19 -2.98
C SER A 170 4.40 8.46 -1.88
N ILE A 171 4.81 8.59 -0.63
CA ILE A 171 3.98 8.87 0.53
C ILE A 171 3.79 10.37 0.71
#